data_b5d8747f8b7462d42e34ef4f8b4e7eb5
#
_entry.id   b5d8747f8b7462d42e34ef4f8b4e7eb5
#
_cell.length_a   1.000
_cell.length_b   1.000
_cell.length_c   1.000
_cell.angle_alpha   90.00
_cell.angle_beta   90.00
_cell.angle_gamma   90.00
#
_symmetry.space_group_name_H-M   'P 1'
#
loop_
_entity.id
_entity.type
_entity.pdbx_description
1 polymer ?
#
loop_
_entity_poly.entity_id
_entity_poly.type
_entity_poly.pdbx_seq_one_letter_code
_entity_poly.pdbx_strand_id
1 'polypeptide(L)'
;MDPPARIVLVEDEAIAALDVARRLRRLGYQVVAVASSGPQAIEYALTRAPDVVLMDIHLQGAMDGVDAARHIQASAPIPVIYVSAYVDAATRERIQSTEAAGFVPKPIHVPTLHATLQRALSGWHSRRPR
;
A
#
# COMPACT_ATOMS: atom_id res chain seq x y z
N MET A 1 18.11 4.12 -17.16
CA MET A 1 17.52 4.56 -15.89
C MET A 1 16.09 4.09 -15.80
N ASP A 2 15.76 3.41 -14.73
CA ASP A 2 14.39 2.94 -14.54
C ASP A 2 13.48 4.11 -14.16
N PRO A 3 12.23 4.11 -14.61
CA PRO A 3 11.28 5.12 -14.17
C PRO A 3 11.00 4.98 -12.67
N PRO A 4 10.58 6.05 -11.99
CA PRO A 4 10.21 5.96 -10.58
C PRO A 4 9.12 4.92 -10.35
N ALA A 5 9.21 4.20 -9.25
CA ALA A 5 8.16 3.27 -8.86
C ALA A 5 6.86 4.03 -8.57
N ARG A 6 5.74 3.43 -8.97
CA ARG A 6 4.41 4.02 -8.93
C ARG A 6 3.67 3.48 -7.72
N ILE A 7 3.14 4.36 -6.89
CA ILE A 7 2.49 4.00 -5.63
C ILE A 7 1.06 4.51 -5.62
N VAL A 8 0.12 3.65 -5.27
CA VAL A 8 -1.21 4.05 -4.81
C VAL A 8 -1.16 4.09 -3.30
N LEU A 9 -1.44 5.26 -2.73
CA LEU A 9 -1.48 5.47 -1.29
C LEU A 9 -2.93 5.43 -0.82
N VAL A 10 -3.22 4.63 0.20
CA VAL A 10 -4.56 4.52 0.77
C VAL A 10 -4.54 4.98 2.22
N GLU A 11 -5.21 6.08 2.49
CA GLU A 11 -5.29 6.71 3.80
C GLU A 11 -6.55 7.54 3.86
N ASP A 12 -7.43 7.31 4.84
CA ASP A 12 -8.70 8.03 4.93
C ASP A 12 -8.57 9.41 5.59
N GLU A 13 -7.46 9.70 6.27
CA GLU A 13 -7.23 10.98 6.90
C GLU A 13 -6.43 11.88 5.95
N ALA A 14 -7.07 12.97 5.52
CA ALA A 14 -6.53 13.81 4.43
C ALA A 14 -5.16 14.40 4.76
N ILE A 15 -4.96 14.88 6.00
CA ILE A 15 -3.69 15.49 6.39
C ILE A 15 -2.57 14.44 6.45
N ALA A 16 -2.88 13.28 7.01
CA ALA A 16 -1.91 12.17 7.05
C ALA A 16 -1.54 11.71 5.65
N ALA A 17 -2.53 11.60 4.75
CA ALA A 17 -2.29 11.23 3.37
C ALA A 17 -1.36 12.22 2.66
N LEU A 18 -1.59 13.52 2.86
CA LEU A 18 -0.77 14.57 2.26
C LEU A 18 0.69 14.47 2.75
N ASP A 19 0.88 14.26 4.06
CA ASP A 19 2.21 14.13 4.64
C ASP A 19 2.96 12.92 4.09
N VAL A 20 2.31 11.75 4.05
CA VAL A 20 2.93 10.53 3.54
C VAL A 20 3.25 10.67 2.05
N ALA A 21 2.33 11.25 1.27
CA ALA A 21 2.58 11.48 -0.17
C ALA A 21 3.82 12.35 -0.39
N ARG A 22 4.00 13.40 0.41
CA ARG A 22 5.19 14.26 0.32
C ARG A 22 6.47 13.48 0.63
N ARG A 23 6.44 12.66 1.67
CA ARG A 23 7.60 11.85 2.06
C ARG A 23 7.97 10.87 0.96
N LEU A 24 6.98 10.23 0.34
CA LEU A 24 7.20 9.29 -0.76
C LEU A 24 7.83 9.99 -1.96
N ARG A 25 7.34 11.17 -2.30
CA ARG A 25 7.90 11.94 -3.44
C ARG A 25 9.34 12.36 -3.18
N ARG A 26 9.66 12.74 -1.95
CA ARG A 26 11.04 13.08 -1.57
C ARG A 26 11.99 11.90 -1.68
N LEU A 27 11.48 10.69 -1.48
CA LEU A 27 12.27 9.47 -1.67
C LEU A 27 12.43 9.07 -3.13
N GLY A 28 11.78 9.78 -4.05
CA GLY A 28 11.87 9.52 -5.47
C GLY A 28 10.75 8.66 -6.05
N TYR A 29 9.72 8.35 -5.25
CA TYR A 29 8.57 7.58 -5.74
C TYR A 29 7.54 8.49 -6.39
N GLN A 30 6.76 7.91 -7.29
CA GLN A 30 5.64 8.60 -7.93
C GLN A 30 4.33 8.15 -7.26
N VAL A 31 3.61 9.08 -6.65
CA VAL A 31 2.29 8.80 -6.07
C VAL A 31 1.27 9.04 -7.17
N VAL A 32 0.72 7.96 -7.72
CA VAL A 32 -0.17 8.03 -8.88
C VAL A 32 -1.63 8.24 -8.51
N ALA A 33 -1.99 7.94 -7.26
CA ALA A 33 -3.32 8.21 -6.73
C ALA A 33 -3.29 8.12 -5.21
N VAL A 34 -4.21 8.85 -4.58
CA VAL A 34 -4.45 8.78 -3.14
C VAL A 34 -5.91 8.39 -2.95
N ALA A 35 -6.14 7.24 -2.34
CA ALA A 35 -7.46 6.73 -2.05
C ALA A 35 -7.82 6.98 -0.59
N SER A 36 -9.06 7.31 -0.31
CA SER A 36 -9.56 7.56 1.04
C SER A 36 -10.49 6.47 1.56
N SER A 37 -10.73 5.43 0.77
CA SER A 37 -11.62 4.33 1.15
C SER A 37 -11.18 3.03 0.49
N GLY A 38 -11.71 1.90 0.99
CA GLY A 38 -11.46 0.60 0.37
C GLY A 38 -11.89 0.53 -1.09
N PRO A 39 -13.12 0.93 -1.44
CA PRO A 39 -13.55 0.93 -2.84
C PRO A 39 -12.68 1.79 -3.76
N GLN A 40 -12.27 2.97 -3.31
CA GLN A 40 -11.34 3.81 -4.09
C GLN A 40 -9.98 3.13 -4.26
N ALA A 41 -9.49 2.46 -3.21
CA ALA A 41 -8.22 1.74 -3.28
C ALA A 41 -8.26 0.69 -4.38
N ILE A 42 -9.35 -0.08 -4.46
CA ILE A 42 -9.53 -1.10 -5.48
C ILE A 42 -9.57 -0.44 -6.87
N GLU A 43 -10.36 0.61 -7.05
CA GLU A 43 -10.47 1.32 -8.32
C GLU A 43 -9.10 1.81 -8.81
N TYR A 44 -8.37 2.52 -7.95
CA TYR A 44 -7.09 3.10 -8.35
C TYR A 44 -6.00 2.03 -8.55
N ALA A 45 -6.01 0.98 -7.74
CA ALA A 45 -5.05 -0.11 -7.94
C ALA A 45 -5.25 -0.79 -9.30
N LEU A 46 -6.49 -0.94 -9.75
CA LEU A 46 -6.79 -1.62 -11.00
C LEU A 46 -6.74 -0.72 -12.22
N THR A 47 -6.78 0.61 -12.05
CA THR A 47 -6.80 1.56 -13.18
C THR A 47 -5.54 2.38 -13.34
N ARG A 48 -4.71 2.52 -12.31
CA ARG A 48 -3.52 3.39 -12.34
C ARG A 48 -2.21 2.63 -12.50
N ALA A 49 -2.27 1.31 -12.61
CA ALA A 49 -1.09 0.45 -12.81
C ALA A 49 0.05 0.75 -11.81
N PRO A 50 -0.21 0.68 -10.50
CA PRO A 50 0.86 0.90 -9.53
C PRO A 50 1.81 -0.29 -9.45
N ASP A 51 3.03 -0.03 -9.00
CA ASP A 51 3.99 -1.07 -8.68
C ASP A 51 3.78 -1.62 -7.27
N VAL A 52 3.14 -0.85 -6.39
CA VAL A 52 2.84 -1.25 -5.02
C VAL A 52 1.70 -0.38 -4.48
N VAL A 53 0.90 -0.96 -3.60
CA VAL A 53 -0.14 -0.25 -2.84
C VAL A 53 0.29 -0.12 -1.39
N LEU A 54 0.31 1.10 -0.87
CA LEU A 54 0.56 1.37 0.53
C LEU A 54 -0.79 1.53 1.21
N MET A 55 -1.20 0.54 2.00
CA MET A 55 -2.58 0.36 2.45
C MET A 55 -2.74 0.53 3.95
N ASP A 56 -3.44 1.59 4.37
CA ASP A 56 -3.87 1.70 5.76
C ASP A 56 -4.90 0.58 6.05
N ILE A 57 -4.73 -0.10 7.17
CA ILE A 57 -5.65 -1.17 7.56
C ILE A 57 -6.98 -0.60 8.05
N HIS A 58 -6.93 0.45 8.87
CA HIS A 58 -8.12 1.00 9.52
C HIS A 58 -8.73 2.11 8.68
N LEU A 59 -9.56 1.71 7.72
CA LEU A 59 -10.31 2.62 6.88
C LEU A 59 -11.75 2.72 7.39
N GLN A 60 -12.33 3.90 7.29
CA GLN A 60 -13.73 4.10 7.63
C GLN A 60 -14.63 3.44 6.58
N GLY A 61 -15.81 3.03 7.01
CA GLY A 61 -16.79 2.38 6.14
C GLY A 61 -16.81 0.86 6.32
N ALA A 62 -17.56 0.18 5.46
CA ALA A 62 -17.80 -1.25 5.57
C ALA A 62 -16.58 -2.09 5.17
N MET A 63 -15.67 -1.53 4.38
CA MET A 63 -14.49 -2.23 3.86
C MET A 63 -13.23 -1.63 4.47
N ASP A 64 -12.46 -2.43 5.18
CA ASP A 64 -11.15 -2.01 5.68
C ASP A 64 -10.04 -2.32 4.68
N GLY A 65 -8.77 -2.01 5.06
CA GLY A 65 -7.64 -2.21 4.17
C GLY A 65 -7.35 -3.67 3.83
N VAL A 66 -7.62 -4.60 4.74
CA VAL A 66 -7.43 -6.04 4.47
C VAL A 66 -8.44 -6.54 3.45
N ASP A 67 -9.71 -6.11 3.58
CA ASP A 67 -10.75 -6.43 2.60
C ASP A 67 -10.39 -5.89 1.21
N ALA A 68 -9.94 -4.64 1.16
CA ALA A 68 -9.54 -4.01 -0.09
C ALA A 68 -8.36 -4.77 -0.74
N ALA A 69 -7.37 -5.16 0.07
CA ALA A 69 -6.22 -5.90 -0.42
C ALA A 69 -6.63 -7.25 -1.04
N ARG A 70 -7.57 -7.95 -0.41
CA ARG A 70 -8.08 -9.21 -0.96
C ARG A 70 -8.70 -9.01 -2.33
N HIS A 71 -9.54 -7.98 -2.47
CA HIS A 71 -10.16 -7.65 -3.76
C HIS A 71 -9.13 -7.32 -4.82
N ILE A 72 -8.13 -6.52 -4.47
CA ILE A 72 -7.06 -6.14 -5.40
C ILE A 72 -6.30 -7.38 -5.86
N GLN A 73 -5.87 -8.22 -4.91
CA GLN A 73 -5.05 -9.39 -5.21
C GLN A 73 -5.81 -10.48 -5.95
N ALA A 74 -7.14 -10.53 -5.81
CA ALA A 74 -7.97 -11.44 -6.60
C ALA A 74 -8.00 -11.04 -8.08
N SER A 75 -7.74 -9.77 -8.38
CA SER A 75 -7.82 -9.23 -9.75
C SER A 75 -6.47 -9.03 -10.40
N ALA A 76 -5.41 -8.74 -9.62
CA ALA A 76 -4.09 -8.42 -10.14
C ALA A 76 -3.01 -8.74 -9.11
N PRO A 77 -1.81 -9.17 -9.54
CA PRO A 77 -0.72 -9.52 -8.63
C PRO A 77 0.04 -8.29 -8.17
N ILE A 78 -0.64 -7.35 -7.52
CA ILE A 78 -0.05 -6.10 -7.05
C ILE A 78 0.37 -6.26 -5.59
N PRO A 79 1.64 -6.01 -5.23
CA PRO A 79 2.07 -6.11 -3.85
C PRO A 79 1.41 -5.05 -2.98
N VAL A 80 1.00 -5.43 -1.78
CA VAL A 80 0.37 -4.55 -0.81
C VAL A 80 1.23 -4.49 0.44
N ILE A 81 1.60 -3.29 0.86
CA ILE A 81 2.26 -3.03 2.13
C ILE A 81 1.21 -2.44 3.07
N TYR A 82 1.00 -3.08 4.21
CA TYR A 82 0.06 -2.59 5.20
C TYR A 82 0.70 -1.55 6.12
N VAL A 83 -0.08 -0.56 6.50
CA VAL A 83 0.34 0.50 7.43
C VAL A 83 -0.67 0.55 8.57
N SER A 84 -0.22 0.48 9.82
CA SER A 84 -1.13 0.56 10.97
C SER A 84 -0.39 0.87 12.26
N ALA A 85 -1.08 1.55 13.18
CA ALA A 85 -0.60 1.79 14.53
C ALA A 85 -0.79 0.57 15.43
N TYR A 86 -1.81 -0.23 15.15
CA TYR A 86 -2.19 -1.36 15.98
C TYR A 86 -2.86 -2.45 15.15
N VAL A 87 -2.46 -3.69 15.40
CA VAL A 87 -3.06 -4.85 14.74
C VAL A 87 -3.40 -5.88 15.83
N ASP A 88 -4.69 -6.17 16.02
CA ASP A 88 -5.11 -7.21 16.93
C ASP A 88 -4.90 -8.60 16.32
N ALA A 89 -5.10 -9.65 17.15
CA ALA A 89 -4.87 -11.02 16.71
C ALA A 89 -5.77 -11.42 15.55
N ALA A 90 -7.04 -11.01 15.56
CA ALA A 90 -7.99 -11.33 14.50
C ALA A 90 -7.60 -10.67 13.17
N THR A 91 -7.18 -9.40 13.21
CA THR A 91 -6.73 -8.69 12.02
C THR A 91 -5.43 -9.28 11.47
N ARG A 92 -4.51 -9.67 12.37
CA ARG A 92 -3.26 -10.32 11.98
C ARG A 92 -3.52 -11.62 11.22
N GLU A 93 -4.48 -12.40 11.69
CA GLU A 93 -4.90 -13.64 11.02
C GLU A 93 -5.45 -13.36 9.63
N ARG A 94 -6.26 -12.31 9.49
CA ARG A 94 -6.80 -11.90 8.20
C ARG A 94 -5.70 -11.46 7.24
N ILE A 95 -4.69 -10.75 7.73
CA ILE A 95 -3.54 -10.32 6.92
C ILE A 95 -2.78 -11.55 6.39
N GLN A 96 -2.65 -12.61 7.20
CA GLN A 96 -1.97 -13.82 6.78
C GLN A 96 -2.68 -14.54 5.62
N SER A 97 -3.98 -14.30 5.44
CA SER A 97 -4.72 -14.85 4.30
C SER A 97 -4.53 -14.04 3.01
N THR A 98 -3.82 -12.91 3.08
CA THR A 98 -3.43 -12.11 1.93
C THR A 98 -1.92 -12.26 1.70
N GLU A 99 -1.45 -11.90 0.51
CA GLU A 99 -0.02 -11.86 0.24
C GLU A 99 0.51 -10.47 0.60
N ALA A 100 0.85 -10.27 1.88
CA ALA A 100 1.43 -9.01 2.31
C ALA A 100 2.88 -8.91 1.83
N ALA A 101 3.21 -7.81 1.17
CA ALA A 101 4.59 -7.54 0.74
C ALA A 101 5.40 -6.88 1.84
N GLY A 102 4.75 -6.37 2.88
CA GLY A 102 5.41 -5.78 4.01
C GLY A 102 4.42 -5.13 4.97
N PHE A 103 4.96 -4.63 6.06
CA PHE A 103 4.20 -3.94 7.09
C PHE A 103 5.01 -2.76 7.62
N VAL A 104 4.36 -1.60 7.72
CA VAL A 104 4.97 -0.38 8.26
C VAL A 104 4.16 0.10 9.46
N PRO A 105 4.72 0.13 10.66
CA PRO A 105 3.99 0.62 11.82
C PRO A 105 3.87 2.15 11.80
N LYS A 106 2.82 2.66 12.42
CA LYS A 106 2.65 4.09 12.68
C LYS A 106 3.13 4.41 14.10
N PRO A 107 3.73 5.56 14.34
CA PRO A 107 4.05 6.63 13.38
C PRO A 107 5.12 6.18 12.38
N ILE A 108 4.98 6.62 11.16
CA ILE A 108 5.86 6.20 10.07
C ILE A 108 7.27 6.74 10.26
N HIS A 109 8.23 5.82 10.30
CA HIS A 109 9.67 6.12 10.31
C HIS A 109 10.16 6.00 8.87
N VAL A 110 10.63 7.09 8.29
CA VAL A 110 10.96 7.15 6.86
C VAL A 110 11.98 6.09 6.42
N PRO A 111 13.08 5.84 7.14
CA PRO A 111 14.01 4.78 6.74
C PRO A 111 13.34 3.39 6.69
N THR A 112 12.44 3.09 7.64
CA THR A 112 11.70 1.82 7.65
C THR A 112 10.76 1.72 6.46
N LEU A 113 10.04 2.81 6.16
CA LEU A 113 9.15 2.88 5.00
C LEU A 113 9.94 2.63 3.70
N HIS A 114 11.05 3.32 3.53
CA HIS A 114 11.89 3.19 2.34
C HIS A 114 12.44 1.77 2.18
N ALA A 115 12.97 1.18 3.25
CA ALA A 115 13.50 -0.17 3.22
C ALA A 115 12.42 -1.21 2.88
N THR A 116 11.21 -1.04 3.45
CA THR A 116 10.08 -1.93 3.18
C THR A 116 9.64 -1.83 1.71
N LEU A 117 9.56 -0.61 1.18
CA LEU A 117 9.24 -0.39 -0.24
C LEU A 117 10.28 -1.03 -1.15
N GLN A 118 11.57 -0.86 -0.85
CA GLN A 118 12.63 -1.42 -1.66
C GLN A 118 12.55 -2.95 -1.71
N ARG A 119 12.28 -3.60 -0.58
CA ARG A 119 12.13 -5.06 -0.54
C ARG A 119 10.92 -5.52 -1.34
N ALA A 120 9.79 -4.86 -1.18
CA ALA A 120 8.57 -5.21 -1.88
C ALA A 120 8.73 -5.05 -3.40
N LEU A 121 9.32 -3.95 -3.82
CA LEU A 121 9.54 -3.65 -5.24
C LEU A 121 10.57 -4.58 -5.86
N SER A 122 11.62 -4.93 -5.14
CA SER A 122 12.63 -5.88 -5.61
C SER A 122 12.02 -7.26 -5.86
N GLY A 123 11.24 -7.75 -4.90
CA GLY A 123 10.52 -9.02 -5.05
C GLY A 123 9.52 -8.99 -6.21
N TRP A 124 8.82 -7.87 -6.37
CA TRP A 124 7.85 -7.70 -7.45
C TRP A 124 8.52 -7.70 -8.82
N HIS A 125 9.60 -6.93 -8.97
CA HIS A 125 10.33 -6.85 -10.24
C HIS A 125 10.87 -8.22 -10.69
N SER A 126 11.34 -9.05 -9.77
CA SER A 126 11.85 -10.38 -10.11
C SER A 126 10.75 -11.35 -10.55
N ARG A 127 9.49 -11.11 -10.19
CA ARG A 127 8.35 -11.95 -10.55
C ARG A 127 7.49 -11.38 -11.66
N ARG A 128 7.71 -10.13 -12.03
CA ARG A 128 6.91 -9.43 -13.03
C ARG A 128 7.23 -9.97 -14.42
N PRO A 129 6.20 -10.35 -15.21
CA PRO A 129 6.43 -10.78 -16.60
C PRO A 129 6.99 -9.62 -17.41
N ARG A 130 7.91 -9.92 -18.28
CA ARG A 130 8.49 -8.92 -19.17
C ARG A 130 7.71 -8.82 -20.47
#